data_bc92ea7318a7ea4c32863097253612b0
#
_entry.id   bc92ea7318a7ea4c32863097253612b0
#
_cell.length_a   1.000
_cell.length_b   1.000
_cell.length_c   1.000
_cell.angle_alpha   90.00
_cell.angle_beta   90.00
_cell.angle_gamma   90.00
#
_symmetry.space_group_name_H-M   'P 1'
#
loop_
_entity.id
_entity.type
_entity.pdbx_description
1 polymer ?
#
loop_
_entity_poly.entity_id
_entity_poly.type
_entity_poly.pdbx_seq_one_letter_code
_entity_poly.pdbx_strand_id
1 'polypeptide(L)'
;TIQQERQRNGMPISNLSYHCAFIGSPGTGKTTVARILAKAYKLLGIITNGDLIEVGRSDLVSAYLGQTAIKTNELVDKSIGNVLFIDEAYSLFERKDDSYGKEAIDTLITRMENDRNNLVIILAGYEKEMTDFLSTNPGMMSRINRYIHFQPEGM
;
A
#
# COMPACT_ATOMS: atom_id res chain seq x y z
N THR A 1 -22.11 -0.34 9.14
CA THR A 1 -21.00 0.31 8.41
C THR A 1 -21.42 0.71 7.00
N ILE A 2 -20.64 1.55 6.37
CA ILE A 2 -20.91 1.98 4.98
C ILE A 2 -20.94 0.78 4.04
N GLN A 3 -20.04 -0.18 4.23
CA GLN A 3 -20.00 -1.40 3.41
C GLN A 3 -21.27 -2.24 3.60
N GLN A 4 -21.74 -2.37 4.83
CA GLN A 4 -22.96 -3.12 5.11
C GLN A 4 -24.17 -2.44 4.51
N GLU A 5 -24.23 -1.12 4.56
CA GLU A 5 -25.31 -0.35 3.94
C GLU A 5 -25.31 -0.50 2.44
N ARG A 6 -24.15 -0.44 1.81
CA ARG A 6 -24.01 -0.63 0.36
C ARG A 6 -24.44 -2.03 -0.07
N GLN A 7 -24.09 -3.04 0.73
CA GLN A 7 -24.51 -4.40 0.45
C GLN A 7 -26.03 -4.54 0.50
N ARG A 8 -26.66 -3.95 1.52
CA ARG A 8 -28.11 -3.96 1.63
C ARG A 8 -28.79 -3.26 0.47
N ASN A 9 -28.17 -2.21 -0.05
CA ASN A 9 -28.71 -1.43 -1.16
C ASN A 9 -28.35 -2.00 -2.52
N GLY A 10 -27.70 -3.17 -2.56
CA GLY A 10 -27.31 -3.82 -3.81
C GLY A 10 -26.05 -3.25 -4.45
N MET A 11 -25.33 -2.38 -3.76
CA MET A 11 -24.10 -1.80 -4.28
C MET A 11 -22.92 -2.75 -4.04
N PRO A 12 -22.05 -2.96 -5.04
CA PRO A 12 -20.95 -3.91 -4.87
C PRO A 12 -19.89 -3.37 -3.90
N ILE A 13 -19.67 -4.12 -2.81
CA ILE A 13 -18.61 -3.83 -1.84
C ILE A 13 -17.23 -3.94 -2.51
N SER A 14 -17.11 -4.86 -3.47
CA SER A 14 -15.87 -5.18 -4.15
C SER A 14 -15.26 -3.99 -4.91
N ASN A 15 -16.02 -2.92 -5.14
CA ASN A 15 -15.50 -1.72 -5.80
C ASN A 15 -14.76 -0.79 -4.84
N LEU A 16 -14.81 -1.06 -3.54
CA LEU A 16 -14.15 -0.22 -2.55
C LEU A 16 -12.74 -0.72 -2.29
N SER A 17 -11.81 0.20 -2.24
CA SER A 17 -10.46 -0.07 -1.77
C SER A 17 -10.00 1.08 -0.90
N TYR A 18 -9.08 0.78 0.03
CA TYR A 18 -8.62 1.74 1.03
C TYR A 18 -7.11 1.95 0.95
N HIS A 19 -6.52 1.59 -0.18
CA HIS A 19 -5.09 1.83 -0.40
C HIS A 19 -4.81 3.32 -0.44
N CYS A 20 -3.72 3.74 0.21
CA CYS A 20 -3.37 5.16 0.29
C CYS A 20 -1.90 5.40 0.05
N ALA A 21 -1.57 6.67 -0.20
CA ALA A 21 -0.20 7.15 -0.27
C ALA A 21 0.01 8.18 0.85
N PHE A 22 1.07 7.97 1.63
CA PHE A 22 1.49 8.89 2.69
C PHE A 22 2.71 9.66 2.19
N ILE A 23 2.57 10.96 2.07
CA ILE A 23 3.57 11.81 1.43
C ILE A 23 4.13 12.79 2.47
N GLY A 24 5.44 12.78 2.64
CA GLY A 24 6.08 13.69 3.59
C GLY A 24 7.48 13.25 3.97
N SER A 25 8.19 14.13 4.66
CA SER A 25 9.56 13.89 5.12
C SER A 25 9.60 12.88 6.27
N PRO A 26 10.77 12.26 6.54
CA PRO A 26 10.90 11.41 7.73
C PRO A 26 10.64 12.22 9.00
N GLY A 27 10.17 11.51 10.04
CA GLY A 27 9.89 12.15 11.31
C GLY A 27 8.61 12.95 11.37
N THR A 28 7.71 12.78 10.38
CA THR A 28 6.42 13.49 10.36
C THR A 28 5.27 12.67 10.91
N GLY A 29 5.54 11.49 11.47
CA GLY A 29 4.52 10.68 12.11
C GLY A 29 3.75 9.74 11.19
N LYS A 30 4.26 9.46 10.00
CA LYS A 30 3.57 8.60 9.02
C LYS A 30 3.26 7.22 9.59
N THR A 31 4.24 6.59 10.20
CA THR A 31 4.07 5.25 10.78
C THR A 31 3.04 5.25 11.90
N THR A 32 3.07 6.27 12.76
CA THR A 32 2.11 6.40 13.86
C THR A 32 0.69 6.50 13.35
N VAL A 33 0.47 7.34 12.32
CA VAL A 33 -0.84 7.49 11.71
C VAL A 33 -1.28 6.18 11.03
N ALA A 34 -0.35 5.49 10.38
CA ALA A 34 -0.65 4.21 9.74
C ALA A 34 -1.14 3.17 10.76
N ARG A 35 -0.53 3.14 11.95
CA ARG A 35 -0.97 2.24 13.03
C ARG A 35 -2.37 2.59 13.52
N ILE A 36 -2.65 3.87 13.65
CA ILE A 36 -3.99 4.34 14.05
C ILE A 36 -5.01 3.94 13.01
N LEU A 37 -4.69 4.12 11.72
CA LEU A 37 -5.58 3.73 10.63
C LEU A 37 -5.83 2.22 10.62
N ALA A 38 -4.80 1.41 10.88
CA ALA A 38 -4.95 -0.04 10.94
C ALA A 38 -5.98 -0.44 11.99
N LYS A 39 -5.91 0.17 13.17
CA LYS A 39 -6.88 -0.09 14.25
C LYS A 39 -8.28 0.38 13.88
N ALA A 40 -8.37 1.57 13.27
CA ALA A 40 -9.66 2.11 12.83
C ALA A 40 -10.29 1.22 11.76
N TYR A 41 -9.52 0.76 10.80
CA TYR A 41 -10.03 -0.12 9.74
C TYR A 41 -10.51 -1.46 10.30
N LYS A 42 -9.83 -1.98 11.32
CA LYS A 42 -10.32 -3.18 12.01
C LYS A 42 -11.67 -2.92 12.67
N LEU A 43 -11.80 -1.81 13.38
CA LEU A 43 -13.06 -1.47 14.05
C LEU A 43 -14.21 -1.25 13.06
N LEU A 44 -13.90 -0.75 11.87
CA LEU A 44 -14.90 -0.53 10.83
C LEU A 44 -15.23 -1.80 10.03
N GLY A 45 -14.53 -2.90 10.29
CA GLY A 45 -14.77 -4.14 9.57
C GLY A 45 -14.12 -4.21 8.19
N ILE A 46 -13.20 -3.29 7.89
CA ILE A 46 -12.51 -3.25 6.59
C ILE A 46 -11.45 -4.33 6.51
N ILE A 47 -10.74 -4.56 7.63
CA ILE A 47 -9.73 -5.64 7.74
C ILE A 47 -9.99 -6.41 9.03
N THR A 48 -9.51 -7.66 9.08
CA THR A 48 -9.83 -8.57 10.17
C THR A 48 -8.91 -8.44 11.37
N ASN A 49 -7.60 -8.20 11.16
CA ASN A 49 -6.61 -8.19 12.25
C ASN A 49 -6.23 -6.80 12.74
N GLY A 50 -5.93 -5.89 11.83
CA GLY A 50 -5.63 -4.52 12.18
C GLY A 50 -4.21 -4.24 12.65
N ASP A 51 -3.26 -5.09 12.30
CA ASP A 51 -1.84 -4.87 12.59
C ASP A 51 -1.18 -4.09 11.44
N LEU A 52 -0.06 -3.44 11.74
CA LEU A 52 0.74 -2.76 10.75
C LEU A 52 1.98 -3.58 10.45
N ILE A 53 2.20 -3.88 9.17
CA ILE A 53 3.38 -4.60 8.71
C ILE A 53 4.23 -3.63 7.90
N GLU A 54 5.37 -3.23 8.46
CA GLU A 54 6.27 -2.27 7.82
C GLU A 54 7.32 -3.00 7.01
N VAL A 55 7.47 -2.61 5.75
CA VAL A 55 8.44 -3.24 4.85
C VAL A 55 9.12 -2.20 3.97
N GLY A 56 10.23 -2.60 3.35
CA GLY A 56 10.93 -1.82 2.35
C GLY A 56 11.26 -2.68 1.15
N ARG A 57 12.10 -2.16 0.25
CA ARG A 57 12.46 -2.87 -0.98
C ARG A 57 13.02 -4.28 -0.71
N SER A 58 13.90 -4.41 0.28
CA SER A 58 14.55 -5.70 0.56
C SER A 58 13.58 -6.80 0.99
N ASP A 59 12.40 -6.41 1.50
CA ASP A 59 11.38 -7.38 1.90
C ASP A 59 10.55 -7.87 0.71
N LEU A 60 10.54 -7.11 -0.38
CA LEU A 60 9.72 -7.38 -1.55
C LEU A 60 10.51 -7.94 -2.72
N VAL A 61 11.73 -7.46 -2.92
CA VAL A 61 12.55 -7.79 -4.08
C VAL A 61 13.56 -8.86 -3.73
N SER A 62 13.65 -9.91 -4.58
CA SER A 62 14.64 -10.96 -4.43
C SER A 62 15.92 -10.57 -5.17
N ALA A 63 17.06 -11.10 -4.70
CA ALA A 63 18.33 -10.99 -5.40
C ALA A 63 18.43 -11.95 -6.59
N TYR A 64 17.49 -12.88 -6.72
CA TYR A 64 17.53 -13.93 -7.75
C TYR A 64 16.45 -13.72 -8.79
N LEU A 65 16.81 -13.94 -10.05
CA LEU A 65 15.88 -13.79 -11.17
C LEU A 65 14.69 -14.72 -11.00
N GLY A 66 13.49 -14.20 -11.24
CA GLY A 66 12.25 -14.98 -11.18
C GLY A 66 11.73 -15.25 -9.78
N GLN A 67 12.39 -14.76 -8.75
CA GLN A 67 11.98 -15.02 -7.36
C GLN A 67 11.25 -13.85 -6.69
N THR A 68 11.25 -12.68 -7.33
CA THR A 68 10.64 -11.47 -6.73
C THR A 68 9.13 -11.62 -6.58
N ALA A 69 8.44 -12.12 -7.60
CA ALA A 69 6.99 -12.30 -7.51
C ALA A 69 6.62 -13.27 -6.38
N ILE A 70 7.38 -14.34 -6.22
CA ILE A 70 7.17 -15.31 -5.13
C ILE A 70 7.35 -14.64 -3.78
N LYS A 71 8.44 -13.90 -3.61
CA LYS A 71 8.74 -13.20 -2.35
C LYS A 71 7.66 -12.17 -2.01
N THR A 72 7.28 -11.37 -3.01
CA THR A 72 6.22 -10.35 -2.82
C THR A 72 4.89 -11.01 -2.45
N ASN A 73 4.51 -12.08 -3.15
CA ASN A 73 3.26 -12.78 -2.86
C ASN A 73 3.24 -13.39 -1.46
N GLU A 74 4.36 -13.97 -1.02
CA GLU A 74 4.44 -14.52 0.34
C GLU A 74 4.26 -13.43 1.41
N LEU A 75 4.87 -12.26 1.18
CA LEU A 75 4.72 -11.14 2.10
C LEU A 75 3.28 -10.64 2.13
N VAL A 76 2.64 -10.51 0.97
CA VAL A 76 1.25 -10.07 0.90
C VAL A 76 0.34 -11.10 1.57
N ASP A 77 0.59 -12.40 1.37
CA ASP A 77 -0.19 -13.45 2.03
C ASP A 77 -0.15 -13.30 3.56
N LYS A 78 1.00 -12.97 4.11
CA LYS A 78 1.15 -12.73 5.55
C LYS A 78 0.48 -11.44 6.01
N SER A 79 0.21 -10.54 5.09
CA SER A 79 -0.35 -9.22 5.38
C SER A 79 -1.87 -9.17 5.26
N ILE A 80 -2.51 -10.24 4.79
CA ILE A 80 -3.97 -10.30 4.67
C ILE A 80 -4.60 -10.07 6.05
N GLY A 81 -5.60 -9.20 6.10
CA GLY A 81 -6.23 -8.81 7.36
C GLY A 81 -5.53 -7.66 8.07
N ASN A 82 -4.46 -7.14 7.49
CA ASN A 82 -3.60 -6.11 8.09
C ASN A 82 -3.37 -4.97 7.12
N VAL A 83 -2.64 -3.96 7.58
CA VAL A 83 -2.15 -2.88 6.73
C VAL A 83 -0.68 -3.17 6.39
N LEU A 84 -0.37 -3.22 5.11
CA LEU A 84 0.99 -3.36 4.61
C LEU A 84 1.53 -1.96 4.30
N PHE A 85 2.53 -1.53 5.06
CA PHE A 85 3.12 -0.19 4.94
C PHE A 85 4.46 -0.31 4.25
N ILE A 86 4.54 0.22 3.02
CA ILE A 86 5.76 0.16 2.22
C ILE A 86 6.42 1.53 2.28
N ASP A 87 7.49 1.63 3.08
CA ASP A 87 8.22 2.88 3.22
C ASP A 87 9.18 3.05 2.05
N GLU A 88 9.35 4.31 1.63
CA GLU A 88 10.18 4.64 0.48
C GLU A 88 9.80 3.80 -0.75
N ALA A 89 8.50 3.77 -1.04
CA ALA A 89 7.95 2.91 -2.10
C ALA A 89 8.60 3.14 -3.46
N TYR A 90 9.07 4.36 -3.72
CA TYR A 90 9.78 4.68 -4.97
C TYR A 90 11.07 3.87 -5.13
N SER A 91 11.62 3.30 -4.06
CA SER A 91 12.82 2.45 -4.16
C SER A 91 12.56 1.18 -4.96
N LEU A 92 11.30 0.82 -5.18
CA LEU A 92 10.94 -0.31 -6.03
C LEU A 92 11.16 -0.03 -7.51
N PHE A 93 11.32 1.24 -7.88
CA PHE A 93 11.50 1.63 -9.28
C PHE A 93 12.57 2.71 -9.36
N GLU A 94 13.81 2.35 -9.07
CA GLU A 94 14.93 3.29 -9.07
C GLU A 94 15.42 3.61 -10.47
N ARG A 95 15.28 2.66 -11.43
CA ARG A 95 15.72 2.81 -12.80
C ARG A 95 14.70 2.15 -13.73
N LYS A 96 14.69 2.64 -14.98
CA LYS A 96 13.77 2.10 -16.00
C LYS A 96 14.03 0.62 -16.30
N ASP A 97 15.27 0.17 -16.14
CA ASP A 97 15.66 -1.20 -16.38
C ASP A 97 15.65 -2.09 -15.14
N ASP A 98 15.03 -1.62 -14.05
CA ASP A 98 14.93 -2.38 -12.80
C ASP A 98 13.83 -3.43 -12.93
N SER A 99 14.17 -4.56 -13.56
CA SER A 99 13.19 -5.63 -13.78
C SER A 99 12.72 -6.29 -12.48
N TYR A 100 13.55 -6.34 -11.46
CA TYR A 100 13.19 -6.92 -10.16
C TYR A 100 12.15 -6.04 -9.46
N GLY A 101 12.40 -4.74 -9.42
CA GLY A 101 11.46 -3.80 -8.83
C GLY A 101 10.15 -3.76 -9.58
N LYS A 102 10.21 -3.79 -10.91
CA LYS A 102 9.00 -3.81 -11.73
C LYS A 102 8.16 -5.05 -11.46
N GLU A 103 8.81 -6.21 -11.31
CA GLU A 103 8.11 -7.45 -10.97
C GLU A 103 7.38 -7.33 -9.63
N ALA A 104 8.02 -6.72 -8.63
CA ALA A 104 7.37 -6.46 -7.34
C ALA A 104 6.18 -5.51 -7.48
N ILE A 105 6.33 -4.44 -8.25
CA ILE A 105 5.26 -3.47 -8.49
C ILE A 105 4.06 -4.14 -9.17
N ASP A 106 4.31 -4.90 -10.21
CA ASP A 106 3.24 -5.59 -10.95
C ASP A 106 2.49 -6.59 -10.05
N THR A 107 3.23 -7.31 -9.20
CA THR A 107 2.63 -8.24 -8.24
C THR A 107 1.79 -7.49 -7.22
N LEU A 108 2.29 -6.37 -6.69
CA LEU A 108 1.53 -5.56 -5.74
C LEU A 108 0.25 -5.02 -6.36
N ILE A 109 0.32 -4.53 -7.59
CA ILE A 109 -0.88 -4.00 -8.28
C ILE A 109 -1.96 -5.07 -8.37
N THR A 110 -1.57 -6.29 -8.76
CA THR A 110 -2.51 -7.41 -8.84
C THR A 110 -3.13 -7.72 -7.48
N ARG A 111 -2.32 -7.77 -6.42
CA ARG A 111 -2.82 -8.08 -5.09
C ARG A 111 -3.67 -6.94 -4.51
N MET A 112 -3.33 -5.69 -4.82
CA MET A 112 -4.14 -4.54 -4.40
C MET A 112 -5.56 -4.63 -4.96
N GLU A 113 -5.70 -5.15 -6.16
CA GLU A 113 -7.01 -5.35 -6.78
C GLU A 113 -7.71 -6.58 -6.21
N ASN A 114 -7.00 -7.73 -6.18
CA ASN A 114 -7.61 -9.00 -5.83
C ASN A 114 -7.97 -9.13 -4.35
N ASP A 115 -7.18 -8.52 -3.46
CA ASP A 115 -7.34 -8.69 -2.02
C ASP A 115 -7.89 -7.44 -1.31
N ARG A 116 -8.42 -6.48 -2.07
CA ARG A 116 -8.89 -5.20 -1.52
C ARG A 116 -9.93 -5.34 -0.42
N ASN A 117 -10.61 -6.45 -0.35
CA ASN A 117 -11.66 -6.69 0.65
C ASN A 117 -11.10 -6.97 2.05
N ASN A 118 -9.83 -7.30 2.16
CA ASN A 118 -9.22 -7.62 3.46
C ASN A 118 -7.73 -7.26 3.49
N LEU A 119 -7.34 -6.24 2.74
CA LEU A 119 -5.96 -5.79 2.69
C LEU A 119 -5.93 -4.30 2.38
N VAL A 120 -5.13 -3.56 3.14
CA VAL A 120 -4.86 -2.16 2.85
C VAL A 120 -3.36 -2.00 2.65
N ILE A 121 -2.97 -1.40 1.53
CA ILE A 121 -1.56 -1.10 1.26
C ILE A 121 -1.36 0.40 1.32
N ILE A 122 -0.37 0.82 2.09
CA ILE A 122 0.03 2.23 2.22
C ILE A 122 1.42 2.37 1.63
N LEU A 123 1.55 3.26 0.64
CA LEU A 123 2.83 3.60 0.05
C LEU A 123 3.30 4.91 0.65
N ALA A 124 4.50 4.94 1.21
CA ALA A 124 5.01 6.12 1.89
C ALA A 124 6.32 6.59 1.27
N GLY A 125 6.55 7.90 1.29
CA GLY A 125 7.79 8.47 0.80
C GLY A 125 7.73 9.99 0.68
N TYR A 126 8.82 10.56 0.17
CA TYR A 126 8.93 12.00 -0.07
C TYR A 126 8.03 12.43 -1.23
N GLU A 127 7.58 13.67 -1.19
CA GLU A 127 6.62 14.19 -2.16
C GLU A 127 7.12 14.09 -3.61
N LYS A 128 8.31 14.57 -3.89
CA LYS A 128 8.84 14.56 -5.26
C LYS A 128 9.00 13.14 -5.79
N GLU A 129 9.64 12.29 -5.01
CA GLU A 129 9.91 10.91 -5.40
C GLU A 129 8.62 10.11 -5.55
N MET A 130 7.65 10.34 -4.66
CA MET A 130 6.35 9.66 -4.75
C MET A 130 5.56 10.14 -5.96
N THR A 131 5.60 11.43 -6.26
CA THR A 131 4.93 11.98 -7.44
C THR A 131 5.51 11.37 -8.71
N ASP A 132 6.84 11.31 -8.82
CA ASP A 132 7.51 10.71 -9.97
C ASP A 132 7.20 9.22 -10.08
N PHE A 133 7.25 8.51 -8.96
CA PHE A 133 6.97 7.08 -8.92
C PHE A 133 5.54 6.77 -9.41
N LEU A 134 4.56 7.48 -8.89
CA LEU A 134 3.17 7.23 -9.25
C LEU A 134 2.85 7.66 -10.68
N SER A 135 3.46 8.74 -11.16
CA SER A 135 3.22 9.19 -12.54
C SER A 135 3.80 8.23 -13.57
N THR A 136 4.87 7.49 -13.23
CA THR A 136 5.46 6.49 -14.11
C THR A 136 4.85 5.10 -13.95
N ASN A 137 3.95 4.94 -12.99
CA ASN A 137 3.29 3.65 -12.72
C ASN A 137 1.77 3.86 -12.64
N PRO A 138 1.11 4.11 -13.78
CA PRO A 138 -0.33 4.45 -13.76
C PRO A 138 -1.21 3.34 -13.20
N GLY A 139 -0.80 2.07 -13.31
CA GLY A 139 -1.53 0.97 -12.68
C GLY A 139 -1.54 1.07 -11.16
N MET A 140 -0.41 1.43 -10.57
CA MET A 140 -0.31 1.66 -9.14
C MET A 140 -1.13 2.89 -8.74
N MET A 141 -0.96 3.98 -9.48
CA MET A 141 -1.65 5.23 -9.22
C MET A 141 -3.17 5.05 -9.22
N SER A 142 -3.70 4.25 -10.14
CA SER A 142 -5.14 4.03 -10.26
C SER A 142 -5.73 3.25 -9.09
N ARG A 143 -4.90 2.55 -8.32
CA ARG A 143 -5.36 1.80 -7.15
C ARG A 143 -5.23 2.57 -5.85
N ILE A 144 -4.59 3.74 -5.89
CA ILE A 144 -4.47 4.61 -4.72
C ILE A 144 -5.68 5.54 -4.68
N ASN A 145 -6.48 5.44 -3.63
CA ASN A 145 -7.73 6.21 -3.50
C ASN A 145 -7.57 7.45 -2.67
N ARG A 146 -6.51 7.57 -1.90
CA ARG A 146 -6.35 8.69 -0.97
C ARG A 146 -4.88 9.04 -0.83
N TYR A 147 -4.60 10.35 -0.85
CA TYR A 147 -3.26 10.90 -0.65
C TYR A 147 -3.27 11.71 0.62
N ILE A 148 -2.39 11.38 1.57
CA ILE A 148 -2.30 12.09 2.84
C ILE A 148 -0.94 12.74 2.91
N HIS A 149 -0.93 14.07 3.06
CA HIS A 149 0.28 14.87 3.12
C HIS A 149 0.63 15.18 4.57
N PHE A 150 1.89 14.92 4.93
CA PHE A 150 2.39 15.16 6.28
C PHE A 150 3.37 16.33 6.24
N GLN A 151 3.21 17.25 7.19
CA GLN A 151 4.09 18.41 7.31
C GLN A 151 4.95 18.26 8.56
N PRO A 152 6.22 18.68 8.53
CA PRO A 152 7.02 18.74 9.73
C PRO A 152 6.37 19.66 10.77
N GLU A 153 6.51 19.32 12.07
CA GLU A 153 6.00 20.16 13.12
C GLU A 153 6.65 21.54 13.09
N GLY A 154 5.86 22.57 13.39
CA GLY A 154 6.34 23.94 13.39
C GLY A 154 6.35 24.63 12.04
N MET A 155 5.88 23.96 11.01
CA MET A 155 5.81 24.51 9.65
C MET A 155 4.43 25.07 9.34
#